data_0bd0390d74213885e9245dc68431c5e5
#
_entry.id   0bd0390d74213885e9245dc68431c5e5
#
_cell.length_a   1.000
_cell.length_b   1.000
_cell.length_c   1.000
_cell.angle_alpha   90.00
_cell.angle_beta   90.00
_cell.angle_gamma   90.00
#
_symmetry.space_group_name_H-M   'P 1'
#
loop_
_entity.id
_entity.type
_entity.pdbx_description
1 polymer ?
#
loop_
_entity_poly.entity_id
_entity_poly.type
_entity_poly.pdbx_seq_one_letter_code
_entity_poly.pdbx_strand_id
1 'polypeptide(L)'
;IKTCLQNKWNYMIVLKEDCLKTVWADAKGLMKLELENSLHVKWGARDQEYRWANHVEYEYKDNKKTRYLMLHVVTCHETWLEDHNRSTGKIEQKETRYAWLSSKPLSKSNVFERCTKIGRYRWGIENNILAEKHHGYNYEHCYSYTWNAMEGYHYLMKIGRLLNVLAVNSELLAEKVEALGVQGF
;
A
#
# COMPACT_ATOMS: atom_id res chain seq x y z
N ILE A 1 -1.00 10.76 -10.54
CA ILE A 1 0.39 11.18 -10.85
C ILE A 1 0.46 12.70 -11.05
N LYS A 2 -0.37 13.32 -11.90
CA LYS A 2 -0.33 14.77 -12.19
C LYS A 2 -0.29 15.62 -10.91
N THR A 3 -1.19 15.38 -9.98
CA THR A 3 -1.23 16.08 -8.68
C THR A 3 0.06 15.91 -7.87
N CYS A 4 0.60 14.68 -7.86
CA CYS A 4 1.86 14.41 -7.16
C CYS A 4 3.03 15.19 -7.77
N LEU A 5 3.09 15.26 -9.09
CA LEU A 5 4.12 16.03 -9.81
C LEU A 5 4.00 17.53 -9.53
N GLN A 6 2.77 18.08 -9.58
CA GLN A 6 2.51 19.49 -9.29
C GLN A 6 2.93 19.90 -7.88
N ASN A 7 2.74 18.99 -6.91
CA ASN A 7 3.07 19.24 -5.50
C ASN A 7 4.44 18.67 -5.09
N LYS A 8 5.22 18.16 -6.04
CA LYS A 8 6.52 17.51 -5.77
C LYS A 8 6.44 16.37 -4.72
N TRP A 9 5.32 15.66 -4.69
CA TRP A 9 5.13 14.53 -3.79
C TRP A 9 5.77 13.26 -4.34
N ASN A 10 6.41 12.51 -3.45
CA ASN A 10 6.83 11.15 -3.77
C ASN A 10 5.62 10.22 -3.75
N TYR A 11 5.62 9.24 -4.66
CA TYR A 11 4.53 8.26 -4.73
C TYR A 11 5.04 6.84 -4.98
N MET A 12 4.24 5.89 -4.52
CA MET A 12 4.20 4.51 -4.96
C MET A 12 2.74 4.18 -5.28
N ILE A 13 2.44 3.93 -6.54
CA ILE A 13 1.07 3.70 -7.03
C ILE A 13 0.98 2.28 -7.54
N VAL A 14 -0.06 1.54 -7.11
CA VAL A 14 -0.31 0.18 -7.60
C VAL A 14 -0.52 0.21 -9.12
N LEU A 15 0.22 -0.61 -9.83
CA LEU A 15 0.09 -0.80 -11.26
C LEU A 15 -0.68 -2.10 -11.52
N LYS A 16 -1.92 -1.96 -11.98
CA LYS A 16 -2.77 -3.11 -12.36
C LYS A 16 -2.35 -3.65 -13.72
N GLU A 17 -2.51 -4.97 -13.92
CA GLU A 17 -2.09 -5.65 -15.17
C GLU A 17 -2.81 -5.16 -16.42
N ASP A 18 -4.06 -4.72 -16.28
CA ASP A 18 -4.91 -4.21 -17.36
C ASP A 18 -4.70 -2.72 -17.67
N CYS A 19 -3.92 -2.02 -16.85
CA CYS A 19 -3.63 -0.59 -16.99
C CYS A 19 -2.27 -0.35 -17.62
N LEU A 20 -2.12 0.76 -18.37
CA LEU A 20 -0.85 1.22 -18.94
C LEU A 20 -0.09 0.11 -19.69
N LYS A 21 -0.74 -0.53 -20.66
CA LYS A 21 -0.20 -1.70 -21.39
C LYS A 21 1.15 -1.45 -22.05
N THR A 22 1.38 -0.25 -22.58
CA THR A 22 2.68 0.15 -23.16
C THR A 22 3.77 0.17 -22.10
N VAL A 23 3.51 0.80 -20.95
CA VAL A 23 4.46 0.83 -19.82
C VAL A 23 4.78 -0.60 -19.34
N TRP A 24 3.80 -1.49 -19.31
CA TRP A 24 4.02 -2.90 -18.98
C TRP A 24 4.92 -3.61 -20.00
N ALA A 25 4.68 -3.39 -21.30
CA ALA A 25 5.47 -4.01 -22.36
C ALA A 25 6.94 -3.57 -22.28
N ASP A 26 7.16 -2.25 -22.15
CA ASP A 26 8.50 -1.66 -22.07
C ASP A 26 9.21 -2.08 -20.77
N ALA A 27 8.54 -2.02 -19.63
CA ALA A 27 9.09 -2.47 -18.36
C ALA A 27 9.48 -3.95 -18.38
N LYS A 28 8.64 -4.83 -18.92
CA LYS A 28 8.94 -6.27 -19.07
C LYS A 28 10.12 -6.50 -20.03
N GLY A 29 10.23 -5.70 -21.08
CA GLY A 29 11.37 -5.73 -22.00
C GLY A 29 12.67 -5.37 -21.29
N LEU A 30 12.69 -4.23 -20.58
CA LEU A 30 13.85 -3.78 -19.80
C LEU A 30 14.26 -4.78 -18.71
N MET A 31 13.30 -5.31 -17.94
CA MET A 31 13.58 -6.30 -16.89
C MET A 31 14.19 -7.60 -17.43
N LYS A 32 14.01 -7.93 -18.72
CA LYS A 32 14.66 -9.08 -19.36
C LYS A 32 16.10 -8.77 -19.76
N LEU A 33 16.41 -7.51 -20.05
CA LEU A 33 17.73 -7.06 -20.46
C LEU A 33 18.62 -6.73 -19.24
N GLU A 34 18.03 -6.12 -18.22
CA GLU A 34 18.71 -5.66 -17.01
C GLU A 34 18.53 -6.68 -15.88
N LEU A 35 19.18 -7.83 -15.97
CA LEU A 35 19.03 -8.94 -15.01
C LEU A 35 19.52 -8.58 -13.61
N GLU A 36 20.47 -7.66 -13.51
CA GLU A 36 21.01 -7.12 -12.25
C GLU A 36 19.98 -6.31 -11.46
N ASN A 37 18.93 -5.81 -12.11
CA ASN A 37 17.81 -5.11 -11.50
C ASN A 37 16.84 -6.09 -10.83
N SER A 38 17.38 -6.92 -9.94
CA SER A 38 16.64 -7.91 -9.15
C SER A 38 17.16 -7.97 -7.72
N LEU A 39 16.26 -8.34 -6.80
CA LEU A 39 16.57 -8.54 -5.39
C LEU A 39 15.69 -9.64 -4.82
N HIS A 40 16.31 -10.62 -4.17
CA HIS A 40 15.63 -11.64 -3.39
C HIS A 40 15.73 -11.31 -1.91
N VAL A 41 14.61 -11.33 -1.19
CA VAL A 41 14.54 -11.05 0.24
C VAL A 41 13.58 -12.04 0.90
N LYS A 42 13.99 -12.56 2.05
CA LYS A 42 13.09 -13.30 2.94
C LYS A 42 12.46 -12.32 3.94
N TRP A 43 11.14 -12.22 3.91
CA TRP A 43 10.37 -11.35 4.80
C TRP A 43 9.40 -12.18 5.66
N GLY A 44 9.81 -12.48 6.89
CA GLY A 44 9.10 -13.43 7.74
C GLY A 44 9.08 -14.83 7.10
N ALA A 45 7.89 -15.40 6.94
CA ALA A 45 7.69 -16.69 6.29
C ALA A 45 7.58 -16.62 4.76
N ARG A 46 7.81 -15.45 4.16
CA ARG A 46 7.61 -15.20 2.73
C ARG A 46 8.93 -14.97 2.02
N ASP A 47 9.09 -15.60 0.87
CA ASP A 47 10.18 -15.35 -0.05
C ASP A 47 9.70 -14.35 -1.11
N GLN A 48 10.45 -13.28 -1.33
CA GLN A 48 10.10 -12.19 -2.21
C GLN A 48 11.17 -11.99 -3.28
N GLU A 49 10.75 -12.00 -4.53
CA GLU A 49 11.57 -11.64 -5.67
C GLU A 49 11.10 -10.29 -6.22
N TYR A 50 11.94 -9.28 -6.13
CA TYR A 50 11.74 -7.97 -6.73
C TYR A 50 12.46 -7.89 -8.06
N ARG A 51 11.79 -7.34 -9.08
CA ARG A 51 12.40 -6.96 -10.37
C ARG A 51 11.91 -5.57 -10.73
N TRP A 52 12.78 -4.74 -11.26
CA TRP A 52 12.40 -3.36 -11.61
C TRP A 52 13.03 -2.91 -12.91
N ALA A 53 12.37 -1.93 -13.54
CA ALA A 53 12.85 -1.17 -14.67
C ALA A 53 12.77 0.32 -14.33
N ASN A 54 13.85 1.02 -14.54
CA ASN A 54 13.92 2.47 -14.38
C ASN A 54 13.75 3.18 -15.73
N HIS A 55 13.31 4.45 -15.67
CA HIS A 55 13.23 5.33 -16.85
C HIS A 55 12.34 4.80 -17.98
N VAL A 56 11.22 4.17 -17.63
CA VAL A 56 10.19 3.75 -18.59
C VAL A 56 9.44 5.00 -19.05
N GLU A 57 9.48 5.32 -20.32
CA GLU A 57 8.77 6.46 -20.88
C GLU A 57 7.28 6.16 -21.02
N TYR A 58 6.46 7.09 -20.57
CA TYR A 58 5.02 7.03 -20.74
C TYR A 58 4.49 8.27 -21.45
N GLU A 59 3.92 8.06 -22.62
CA GLU A 59 3.25 9.09 -23.40
C GLU A 59 1.79 9.22 -22.95
N TYR A 60 1.36 10.46 -22.70
CA TYR A 60 -0.04 10.75 -22.39
C TYR A 60 -0.50 12.08 -23.00
N LYS A 61 -1.80 12.22 -23.20
CA LYS A 61 -2.41 13.46 -23.71
C LYS A 61 -2.91 14.34 -22.58
N ASP A 62 -2.51 15.60 -22.57
CA ASP A 62 -3.00 16.63 -21.65
C ASP A 62 -3.45 17.84 -22.47
N ASN A 63 -4.74 18.17 -22.44
CA ASN A 63 -5.34 19.25 -23.23
C ASN A 63 -4.94 19.22 -24.72
N LYS A 64 -5.10 18.06 -25.37
CA LYS A 64 -4.74 17.79 -26.77
C LYS A 64 -3.22 17.89 -27.09
N LYS A 65 -2.37 18.12 -26.09
CA LYS A 65 -0.91 18.12 -26.27
C LYS A 65 -0.35 16.79 -25.78
N THR A 66 0.52 16.19 -26.57
CA THR A 66 1.30 15.02 -26.17
C THR A 66 2.32 15.43 -25.11
N ARG A 67 2.40 14.68 -24.04
CA ARG A 67 3.38 14.85 -22.96
C ARG A 67 4.02 13.50 -22.62
N TYR A 68 5.21 13.56 -22.12
CA TYR A 68 5.99 12.40 -21.71
C TYR A 68 6.28 12.44 -20.21
N LEU A 69 6.30 11.28 -19.60
CA LEU A 69 6.59 11.10 -18.18
C LEU A 69 7.51 9.89 -18.00
N MET A 70 8.60 10.07 -17.31
CA MET A 70 9.49 8.96 -16.92
C MET A 70 8.96 8.29 -15.68
N LEU A 71 8.72 6.99 -15.77
CA LEU A 71 8.22 6.15 -14.69
C LEU A 71 9.28 5.12 -14.28
N HIS A 72 9.18 4.66 -13.05
CA HIS A 72 9.97 3.53 -12.55
C HIS A 72 8.98 2.44 -12.14
N VAL A 73 9.14 1.25 -12.68
CA VAL A 73 8.22 0.12 -12.49
C VAL A 73 8.91 -0.94 -11.64
N VAL A 74 8.22 -1.47 -10.65
CA VAL A 74 8.68 -2.62 -9.88
C VAL A 74 7.59 -3.68 -9.80
N THR A 75 8.02 -4.93 -9.91
CA THR A 75 7.21 -6.10 -9.63
C THR A 75 7.76 -6.83 -8.41
N CYS A 76 6.89 -7.43 -7.61
CA CYS A 76 7.26 -8.32 -6.52
C CYS A 76 6.47 -9.61 -6.70
N HIS A 77 7.19 -10.71 -6.84
CA HIS A 77 6.64 -12.06 -6.76
C HIS A 77 6.92 -12.60 -5.36
N GLU A 78 5.87 -12.97 -4.66
CA GLU A 78 5.93 -13.43 -3.28
C GLU A 78 5.38 -14.83 -3.17
N THR A 79 6.12 -15.72 -2.51
CA THR A 79 5.73 -17.11 -2.28
C THR A 79 5.85 -17.45 -0.80
N TRP A 80 4.94 -18.30 -0.31
CA TRP A 80 4.98 -18.81 1.06
C TRP A 80 4.32 -20.18 1.14
N LEU A 81 4.60 -20.89 2.23
CA LEU A 81 3.94 -22.15 2.56
C LEU A 81 2.81 -21.87 3.54
N GLU A 82 1.64 -22.38 3.26
CA GLU A 82 0.46 -22.28 4.11
C GLU A 82 -0.01 -23.67 4.53
N ASP A 83 -0.18 -23.88 5.83
CA ASP A 83 -0.78 -25.11 6.35
C ASP A 83 -2.30 -24.96 6.32
N HIS A 84 -2.92 -25.61 5.35
CA HIS A 84 -4.34 -25.48 5.09
C HIS A 84 -5.22 -26.26 6.08
N ASN A 85 -4.64 -27.19 6.83
CA ASN A 85 -5.43 -28.01 7.75
C ASN A 85 -4.53 -28.59 8.84
N ARG A 86 -4.64 -28.06 10.07
CA ARG A 86 -3.91 -28.57 11.24
C ARG A 86 -4.14 -30.07 11.49
N SER A 87 -5.21 -30.65 10.91
CA SER A 87 -5.56 -32.07 11.07
C SER A 87 -5.01 -32.97 9.97
N THR A 88 -4.68 -32.47 8.77
CA THR A 88 -4.22 -33.30 7.65
C THR A 88 -2.77 -33.06 7.27
N GLY A 89 -2.11 -32.01 7.81
CA GLY A 89 -0.71 -31.66 7.53
C GLY A 89 -0.42 -31.35 6.06
N LYS A 90 -1.45 -30.96 5.28
CA LYS A 90 -1.27 -30.65 3.87
C LYS A 90 -0.73 -29.23 3.72
N ILE A 91 0.54 -29.13 3.37
CA ILE A 91 1.23 -27.86 3.11
C ILE A 91 1.01 -27.49 1.64
N GLU A 92 0.48 -26.30 1.38
CA GLU A 92 0.33 -25.77 0.04
C GLU A 92 1.23 -24.54 -0.15
N GLN A 93 1.88 -24.48 -1.31
CA GLN A 93 2.62 -23.29 -1.71
C GLN A 93 1.64 -22.28 -2.28
N LYS A 94 1.62 -21.09 -1.72
CA LYS A 94 0.86 -19.94 -2.20
C LYS A 94 1.79 -18.93 -2.86
N GLU A 95 1.26 -18.21 -3.82
CA GLU A 95 1.98 -17.13 -4.48
C GLU A 95 1.08 -15.91 -4.67
N THR A 96 1.69 -14.75 -4.73
CA THR A 96 1.02 -13.51 -5.14
C THR A 96 1.98 -12.60 -5.88
N ARG A 97 1.42 -11.71 -6.70
CA ARG A 97 2.20 -10.76 -7.48
C ARG A 97 1.69 -9.36 -7.25
N TYR A 98 2.62 -8.46 -7.07
CA TYR A 98 2.36 -7.04 -6.90
C TYR A 98 3.16 -6.26 -7.92
N ALA A 99 2.63 -5.11 -8.32
CA ALA A 99 3.38 -4.16 -9.12
C ALA A 99 3.06 -2.73 -8.73
N TRP A 100 4.07 -1.86 -8.82
CA TRP A 100 3.93 -0.45 -8.50
C TRP A 100 4.70 0.43 -9.47
N LEU A 101 4.20 1.66 -9.60
CA LEU A 101 4.92 2.79 -10.18
C LEU A 101 5.58 3.58 -9.06
N SER A 102 6.86 3.84 -9.17
CA SER A 102 7.64 4.65 -8.24
C SER A 102 7.98 6.01 -8.84
N SER A 103 7.90 7.06 -8.03
CA SER A 103 8.34 8.41 -8.40
C SER A 103 9.86 8.57 -8.41
N LYS A 104 10.58 7.65 -7.78
CA LYS A 104 12.05 7.67 -7.67
C LYS A 104 12.64 6.43 -8.28
N PRO A 105 13.85 6.50 -8.84
CA PRO A 105 14.57 5.34 -9.32
C PRO A 105 14.71 4.28 -8.24
N LEU A 106 14.66 3.03 -8.68
CA LEU A 106 14.74 1.85 -7.83
C LEU A 106 16.13 1.25 -7.91
N SER A 107 16.58 0.73 -6.79
CA SER A 107 17.89 0.08 -6.63
C SER A 107 17.80 -1.03 -5.59
N LYS A 108 18.81 -1.88 -5.53
CA LYS A 108 18.91 -2.94 -4.48
C LYS A 108 18.81 -2.38 -3.06
N SER A 109 19.30 -1.16 -2.84
CA SER A 109 19.30 -0.52 -1.52
C SER A 109 17.94 0.04 -1.09
N ASN A 110 17.01 0.33 -2.02
CA ASN A 110 15.77 1.02 -1.69
C ASN A 110 14.50 0.27 -2.08
N VAL A 111 14.54 -0.70 -2.99
CA VAL A 111 13.36 -1.35 -3.56
C VAL A 111 12.52 -2.05 -2.49
N PHE A 112 13.15 -2.80 -1.59
CA PHE A 112 12.47 -3.51 -0.52
C PHE A 112 11.72 -2.54 0.41
N GLU A 113 12.40 -1.53 0.91
CA GLU A 113 11.81 -0.54 1.81
C GLU A 113 10.67 0.23 1.15
N ARG A 114 10.86 0.67 -0.09
CA ARG A 114 9.82 1.40 -0.83
C ARG A 114 8.57 0.55 -1.07
N CYS A 115 8.74 -0.71 -1.43
CA CYS A 115 7.61 -1.61 -1.67
C CYS A 115 6.90 -1.99 -0.37
N THR A 116 7.62 -2.30 0.70
CA THR A 116 7.05 -2.74 1.97
C THR A 116 6.46 -1.58 2.78
N LYS A 117 7.22 -0.48 2.98
CA LYS A 117 6.80 0.63 3.84
C LYS A 117 5.89 1.65 3.14
N ILE A 118 5.94 1.74 1.80
CA ILE A 118 5.14 2.71 1.05
C ILE A 118 4.12 2.00 0.16
N GLY A 119 4.55 1.12 -0.75
CA GLY A 119 3.69 0.46 -1.72
C GLY A 119 2.58 -0.38 -1.10
N ARG A 120 2.89 -1.12 -0.04
CA ARG A 120 1.91 -1.93 0.71
C ARG A 120 1.07 -1.12 1.69
N TYR A 121 1.47 0.09 2.03
CA TYR A 121 0.78 0.92 3.03
C TYR A 121 -0.64 1.33 2.61
N ARG A 122 -0.97 1.19 1.33
CA ARG A 122 -2.35 1.37 0.84
C ARG A 122 -3.37 0.55 1.63
N TRP A 123 -3.04 -0.69 2.02
CA TRP A 123 -3.88 -1.53 2.85
C TRP A 123 -4.16 -0.95 4.24
N GLY A 124 -3.28 -0.10 4.73
CA GLY A 124 -3.50 0.63 5.99
C GLY A 124 -4.73 1.53 5.92
N ILE A 125 -5.05 2.11 4.76
CA ILE A 125 -6.26 2.94 4.58
C ILE A 125 -7.51 2.08 4.70
N GLU A 126 -7.54 0.93 4.04
CA GLU A 126 -8.68 0.00 4.09
C GLU A 126 -8.88 -0.57 5.50
N ASN A 127 -7.80 -1.00 6.15
CA ASN A 127 -7.84 -1.47 7.54
C ASN A 127 -8.30 -0.37 8.51
N ASN A 128 -7.91 0.87 8.27
CA ASN A 128 -8.36 2.00 9.04
C ASN A 128 -9.85 2.26 8.88
N ILE A 129 -10.38 2.14 7.66
CA ILE A 129 -11.83 2.25 7.41
C ILE A 129 -12.59 1.10 8.08
N LEU A 130 -12.07 -0.13 7.99
CA LEU A 130 -12.67 -1.28 8.68
C LEU A 130 -12.67 -1.10 10.20
N ALA A 131 -11.60 -0.57 10.78
CA ALA A 131 -11.55 -0.25 12.20
C ALA A 131 -12.61 0.79 12.59
N GLU A 132 -12.82 1.83 11.78
CA GLU A 132 -13.86 2.83 11.99
C GLU A 132 -15.28 2.22 11.95
N LYS A 133 -15.49 1.20 11.11
CA LYS A 133 -16.78 0.52 10.99
C LYS A 133 -17.07 -0.43 12.13
N HIS A 134 -16.07 -1.22 12.54
CA HIS A 134 -16.27 -2.40 13.39
C HIS A 134 -15.71 -2.29 14.82
N HIS A 135 -14.88 -1.29 15.10
CA HIS A 135 -14.17 -1.17 16.38
C HIS A 135 -14.71 -0.03 17.25
N GLY A 136 -16.03 0.05 17.40
CA GLY A 136 -16.70 0.94 18.36
C GLY A 136 -17.07 2.33 17.84
N TYR A 137 -16.59 2.74 16.67
CA TYR A 137 -16.92 4.07 16.11
C TYR A 137 -18.24 4.09 15.36
N ASN A 138 -18.81 2.93 15.01
CA ASN A 138 -20.10 2.80 14.31
C ASN A 138 -20.24 3.69 13.06
N TYR A 139 -19.18 3.78 12.25
CA TYR A 139 -19.11 4.70 11.11
C TYR A 139 -20.23 4.47 10.08
N GLU A 140 -20.81 3.29 10.00
CA GLU A 140 -21.93 2.95 9.14
C GLU A 140 -23.30 3.29 9.75
N HIS A 141 -23.33 3.70 11.03
CA HIS A 141 -24.58 4.01 11.72
C HIS A 141 -25.14 5.35 11.22
N CYS A 142 -26.40 5.34 10.79
CA CYS A 142 -27.12 6.56 10.48
C CYS A 142 -27.60 7.24 11.74
N TYR A 143 -26.84 8.20 12.25
CA TYR A 143 -27.17 8.97 13.45
C TYR A 143 -28.41 9.86 13.26
N SER A 144 -28.57 10.44 12.08
CA SER A 144 -29.66 11.38 11.78
C SER A 144 -29.93 11.43 10.28
N TYR A 145 -31.19 11.71 9.93
CA TYR A 145 -31.56 12.03 8.53
C TYR A 145 -31.26 13.47 8.12
N THR A 146 -30.85 14.32 9.07
CA THR A 146 -30.42 15.68 8.79
C THR A 146 -28.96 15.70 8.45
N TRP A 147 -28.59 16.23 7.28
CA TRP A 147 -27.19 16.23 6.79
C TRP A 147 -26.22 16.90 7.78
N ASN A 148 -26.58 18.08 8.29
CA ASN A 148 -25.71 18.79 9.23
C ASN A 148 -25.44 17.99 10.52
N ALA A 149 -26.45 17.27 11.03
CA ALA A 149 -26.28 16.43 12.20
C ALA A 149 -25.40 15.19 11.89
N MET A 150 -25.57 14.58 10.71
CA MET A 150 -24.72 13.50 10.25
C MET A 150 -23.28 13.94 10.08
N GLU A 151 -23.06 15.09 9.45
CA GLU A 151 -21.72 15.65 9.25
C GLU A 151 -21.04 15.94 10.62
N GLY A 152 -21.78 16.59 11.53
CA GLY A 152 -21.28 16.84 12.90
C GLY A 152 -20.91 15.54 13.64
N TYR A 153 -21.74 14.51 13.54
CA TYR A 153 -21.45 13.19 14.11
C TYR A 153 -20.17 12.58 13.52
N HIS A 154 -19.98 12.62 12.19
CA HIS A 154 -18.77 12.12 11.56
C HIS A 154 -17.52 12.87 11.98
N TYR A 155 -17.58 14.19 12.12
CA TYR A 155 -16.46 14.98 12.65
C TYR A 155 -16.11 14.58 14.08
N LEU A 156 -17.11 14.39 14.96
CA LEU A 156 -16.86 13.97 16.34
C LEU A 156 -16.21 12.57 16.40
N MET A 157 -16.69 11.62 15.57
CA MET A 157 -16.05 10.31 15.47
C MET A 157 -14.58 10.40 15.02
N LYS A 158 -14.30 11.23 14.02
CA LYS A 158 -12.92 11.43 13.53
C LYS A 158 -12.03 12.06 14.58
N ILE A 159 -12.54 13.02 15.34
CA ILE A 159 -11.83 13.62 16.46
C ILE A 159 -11.58 12.59 17.56
N GLY A 160 -12.60 11.83 17.97
CA GLY A 160 -12.44 10.76 18.94
C GLY A 160 -11.40 9.74 18.54
N ARG A 161 -11.42 9.32 17.27
CA ARG A 161 -10.39 8.44 16.74
C ARG A 161 -8.99 9.05 16.76
N LEU A 162 -8.85 10.31 16.37
CA LEU A 162 -7.57 11.02 16.44
C LEU A 162 -7.03 11.02 17.88
N LEU A 163 -7.87 11.33 18.86
CA LEU A 163 -7.49 11.31 20.26
C LEU A 163 -7.05 9.90 20.72
N ASN A 164 -7.78 8.85 20.32
CA ASN A 164 -7.39 7.48 20.62
C ASN A 164 -6.04 7.10 19.97
N VAL A 165 -5.81 7.48 18.72
CA VAL A 165 -4.52 7.24 18.05
C VAL A 165 -3.39 7.97 18.75
N LEU A 166 -3.61 9.22 19.17
CA LEU A 166 -2.63 9.99 19.93
C LEU A 166 -2.36 9.34 21.30
N ALA A 167 -3.39 8.92 21.99
CA ALA A 167 -3.26 8.25 23.28
C ALA A 167 -2.46 6.96 23.20
N VAL A 168 -2.82 6.09 22.24
CA VAL A 168 -2.15 4.78 22.01
C VAL A 168 -0.68 4.94 21.63
N ASN A 169 -0.32 6.02 20.93
CA ASN A 169 1.06 6.29 20.54
C ASN A 169 1.79 7.24 21.51
N SER A 170 1.17 7.58 22.65
CA SER A 170 1.78 8.40 23.68
C SER A 170 2.66 7.56 24.59
N GLU A 171 3.89 7.98 24.86
CA GLU A 171 4.78 7.33 25.83
C GLU A 171 4.17 7.29 27.22
N LEU A 172 3.33 8.28 27.56
CA LEU A 172 2.66 8.39 28.86
C LEU A 172 1.65 7.26 29.13
N LEU A 173 1.08 6.68 28.09
CA LEU A 173 0.03 5.67 28.16
C LEU A 173 0.47 4.30 27.64
N ALA A 174 1.71 4.18 27.17
CA ALA A 174 2.24 2.95 26.55
C ALA A 174 2.05 1.72 27.44
N GLU A 175 2.38 1.81 28.73
CA GLU A 175 2.24 0.70 29.69
C GLU A 175 0.78 0.28 29.87
N LYS A 176 -0.16 1.24 29.91
CA LYS A 176 -1.59 0.93 30.06
C LYS A 176 -2.17 0.31 28.79
N VAL A 177 -1.75 0.80 27.63
CA VAL A 177 -2.16 0.26 26.33
C VAL A 177 -1.63 -1.16 26.15
N GLU A 178 -0.40 -1.43 26.60
CA GLU A 178 0.19 -2.78 26.56
C GLU A 178 -0.56 -3.74 27.49
N ALA A 179 -0.95 -3.30 28.69
CA ALA A 179 -1.64 -4.12 29.69
C ALA A 179 -3.10 -4.40 29.32
N LEU A 180 -3.84 -3.43 28.79
CA LEU A 180 -5.29 -3.49 28.58
C LEU A 180 -5.68 -3.73 27.12
N GLY A 181 -4.75 -3.52 26.20
CA GLY A 181 -5.02 -3.47 24.77
C GLY A 181 -5.78 -2.19 24.36
N VAL A 182 -5.81 -1.91 23.05
CA VAL A 182 -6.45 -0.69 22.49
C VAL A 182 -7.96 -0.63 22.77
N GLN A 183 -8.61 -1.76 22.96
CA GLN A 183 -10.06 -1.84 23.24
C GLN A 183 -10.40 -1.74 24.72
N GLY A 184 -9.44 -1.98 25.61
CA GLY A 184 -9.64 -1.90 27.07
C GLY A 184 -9.27 -0.52 27.66
N PHE A 185 -8.74 0.34 26.82
CA PHE A 185 -8.34 1.71 27.13
C PHE A 185 -9.42 2.69 26.66
#